data_4d3e84e38fbbe1cc838ab55c436889df
#
_entry.id   4d3e84e38fbbe1cc838ab55c436889df
#
_cell.length_a   1.000
_cell.length_b   1.000
_cell.length_c   1.000
_cell.angle_alpha   90.00
_cell.angle_beta   90.00
_cell.angle_gamma   90.00
#
_symmetry.space_group_name_H-M   'P 1'
#
loop_
_entity.id
_entity.type
_entity.pdbx_description
1 polymer ?
#
loop_
_entity_poly.entity_id
_entity_poly.type
_entity_poly.pdbx_seq_one_letter_code
_entity_poly.pdbx_strand_id
1 'polypeptide(L)'
;LKAVKFFPAKVYGGLNAMKNLAAPFAGVKFLPTGGIDGSNIREYVEAPFVFAVGGSWVCPKEVIAAKNWEKITELCRDARRAAGKDL
;
A
#
# COMPACT_ATOMS: atom_id res chain seq x y z
N LEU A 1 -3.52 -18.57 8.66
CA LEU A 1 -2.69 -17.53 8.05
C LEU A 1 -2.74 -16.26 8.89
N LYS A 2 -1.58 -15.67 9.13
CA LYS A 2 -1.49 -14.42 9.89
C LYS A 2 -1.50 -13.19 8.99
N ALA A 3 -1.10 -13.35 7.74
CA ALA A 3 -1.02 -12.25 6.79
C ALA A 3 -1.56 -12.70 5.44
N VAL A 4 -2.34 -11.84 4.81
CA VAL A 4 -2.99 -12.13 3.53
C VAL A 4 -2.82 -10.94 2.61
N LYS A 5 -2.44 -11.19 1.37
CA LYS A 5 -2.40 -10.16 0.34
C LYS A 5 -3.82 -9.84 -0.12
N PHE A 6 -4.14 -8.56 -0.24
CA PHE A 6 -5.45 -8.10 -0.70
C PHE A 6 -5.26 -7.28 -1.99
N PHE A 7 -5.57 -7.88 -3.12
CA PHE A 7 -5.32 -7.29 -4.43
C PHE A 7 -6.45 -7.66 -5.42
N PRO A 8 -6.89 -6.73 -6.25
CA PRO A 8 -6.62 -5.29 -6.19
C PRO A 8 -7.50 -4.62 -5.13
N ALA A 9 -6.85 -3.96 -4.18
CA ALA A 9 -7.52 -3.44 -2.97
C ALA A 9 -8.67 -2.50 -3.30
N LYS A 10 -8.42 -1.50 -4.14
CA LYS A 10 -9.43 -0.49 -4.46
C LYS A 10 -10.64 -1.08 -5.17
N VAL A 11 -10.41 -2.05 -6.07
CA VAL A 11 -11.48 -2.67 -6.84
C VAL A 11 -12.41 -3.47 -5.94
N TYR A 12 -11.87 -4.13 -4.92
CA TYR A 12 -12.66 -4.98 -4.03
C TYR A 12 -13.12 -4.27 -2.75
N GLY A 13 -13.19 -2.95 -2.77
CA GLY A 13 -13.78 -2.19 -1.67
C GLY A 13 -12.79 -1.59 -0.69
N GLY A 14 -11.49 -1.73 -0.92
CA GLY A 14 -10.46 -1.07 -0.14
C GLY A 14 -10.51 -1.34 1.35
N LEU A 15 -10.30 -0.29 2.15
CA LEU A 15 -10.26 -0.39 3.61
C LEU A 15 -11.54 -0.94 4.21
N ASN A 16 -12.68 -0.56 3.67
CA ASN A 16 -13.96 -1.00 4.19
C ASN A 16 -14.14 -2.50 4.06
N ALA A 17 -13.76 -3.05 2.90
CA ALA A 17 -13.82 -4.50 2.68
C ALA A 17 -12.89 -5.24 3.63
N MET A 18 -11.65 -4.77 3.80
CA MET A 18 -10.68 -5.39 4.69
C MET A 18 -11.13 -5.34 6.14
N LYS A 19 -11.73 -4.22 6.57
CA LYS A 19 -12.27 -4.09 7.91
C LYS A 19 -13.33 -5.15 8.18
N ASN A 20 -14.24 -5.34 7.25
CA ASN A 20 -15.31 -6.32 7.38
C ASN A 20 -14.79 -7.76 7.36
N LEU A 21 -13.78 -8.03 6.54
CA LEU A 21 -13.16 -9.36 6.49
C LEU A 21 -12.33 -9.66 7.72
N ALA A 22 -11.68 -8.66 8.30
CA ALA A 22 -10.84 -8.84 9.49
C ALA A 22 -11.65 -9.06 10.76
N ALA A 23 -12.86 -8.53 10.83
CA ALA A 23 -13.67 -8.57 12.03
C ALA A 23 -13.88 -9.98 12.60
N PRO A 24 -14.26 -11.01 11.78
CA PRO A 24 -14.46 -12.36 12.30
C PRO A 24 -13.16 -13.17 12.45
N PHE A 25 -12.02 -12.66 12.01
CA PHE A 25 -10.76 -13.40 12.00
C PHE A 25 -9.69 -12.64 12.79
N ALA A 26 -9.76 -12.74 14.11
CA ALA A 26 -8.78 -12.07 14.98
C ALA A 26 -7.36 -12.50 14.65
N GLY A 27 -6.45 -11.54 14.57
CA GLY A 27 -5.05 -11.80 14.29
C GLY A 27 -4.68 -11.85 12.81
N VAL A 28 -5.65 -11.80 11.90
CA VAL A 28 -5.35 -11.72 10.46
C VAL A 28 -5.03 -10.27 10.10
N LYS A 29 -3.95 -10.08 9.39
CA LYS A 29 -3.53 -8.78 8.89
C LYS A 29 -3.43 -8.82 7.37
N PHE A 30 -3.61 -7.67 6.74
CA PHE A 30 -3.62 -7.58 5.29
C PHE A 30 -2.43 -6.82 4.75
N LEU A 31 -2.02 -7.21 3.55
CA LEU A 31 -1.09 -6.44 2.71
C LEU A 31 -1.87 -6.01 1.47
N PRO A 32 -2.54 -4.86 1.52
CA PRO A 32 -3.28 -4.38 0.36
C PRO A 32 -2.36 -3.84 -0.72
N THR A 33 -2.76 -4.05 -1.96
CA THR A 33 -2.08 -3.49 -3.13
C THR A 33 -3.12 -3.29 -4.22
N GLY A 34 -2.83 -2.40 -5.16
CA GLY A 34 -3.77 -2.06 -6.23
C GLY A 34 -4.61 -0.83 -5.90
N GLY A 35 -4.37 0.25 -6.61
CA GLY A 35 -5.08 1.51 -6.42
C GLY A 35 -4.58 2.32 -5.24
N ILE A 36 -3.43 1.97 -4.67
CA ILE A 36 -2.81 2.71 -3.58
C ILE A 36 -1.73 3.63 -4.14
N ASP A 37 -1.73 4.87 -3.71
CA ASP A 37 -0.73 5.88 -4.11
C ASP A 37 -0.54 6.88 -2.97
N GLY A 38 0.20 7.97 -3.25
CA GLY A 38 0.50 8.97 -2.23
C GLY A 38 -0.73 9.69 -1.68
N SER A 39 -1.86 9.67 -2.41
CA SER A 39 -3.07 10.36 -1.95
C SER A 39 -3.86 9.56 -0.93
N ASN A 40 -3.69 8.23 -0.87
CA ASN A 40 -4.48 7.38 0.03
C ASN A 40 -3.65 6.43 0.89
N ILE A 41 -2.34 6.37 0.71
CA ILE A 41 -1.50 5.42 1.44
C ILE A 41 -1.61 5.57 2.95
N ARG A 42 -1.77 6.78 3.45
CA ARG A 42 -1.82 7.03 4.89
C ARG A 42 -3.00 6.35 5.55
N GLU A 43 -4.15 6.36 4.89
CA GLU A 43 -5.34 5.68 5.40
C GLU A 43 -5.10 4.19 5.60
N TYR A 44 -4.42 3.57 4.63
CA TYR A 44 -4.11 2.14 4.69
C TYR A 44 -3.10 1.83 5.79
N VAL A 45 -2.03 2.62 5.88
CA VAL A 45 -0.97 2.39 6.86
C VAL A 45 -1.47 2.55 8.29
N GLU A 46 -2.41 3.46 8.52
CA GLU A 46 -2.95 3.71 9.85
C GLU A 46 -3.99 2.68 10.30
N ALA A 47 -4.50 1.87 9.38
CA ALA A 47 -5.49 0.85 9.72
C ALA A 47 -4.84 -0.28 10.53
N PRO A 48 -5.45 -0.67 11.68
CA PRO A 48 -4.83 -1.68 12.55
C PRO A 48 -4.77 -3.09 11.94
N PHE A 49 -5.59 -3.37 10.93
CA PHE A 49 -5.60 -4.66 10.24
C PHE A 49 -4.66 -4.71 9.03
N VAL A 50 -3.89 -3.65 8.79
CA VAL A 50 -2.94 -3.57 7.69
C VAL A 50 -1.53 -3.59 8.28
N PHE A 51 -0.69 -4.54 7.84
CA PHE A 51 0.69 -4.60 8.33
C PHE A 51 1.70 -3.98 7.37
N ALA A 52 1.34 -3.88 6.07
CA ALA A 52 2.18 -3.26 5.05
C ALA A 52 1.32 -2.94 3.83
N VAL A 53 1.81 -2.10 2.95
CA VAL A 53 1.12 -1.79 1.69
C VAL A 53 2.08 -1.97 0.53
N GLY A 54 1.54 -2.35 -0.63
CA GLY A 54 2.28 -2.43 -1.87
C GLY A 54 1.72 -1.46 -2.88
N GLY A 55 2.57 -0.94 -3.74
CA GLY A 55 2.13 -0.02 -4.78
C GLY A 55 3.12 0.10 -5.90
N SER A 56 2.62 0.15 -7.12
CA SER A 56 3.44 0.28 -8.31
C SER A 56 3.75 1.73 -8.68
N TRP A 57 3.11 2.69 -8.03
CA TRP A 57 3.31 4.11 -8.39
C TRP A 57 4.73 4.60 -8.12
N VAL A 58 5.50 3.89 -7.28
CA VAL A 58 6.90 4.22 -7.01
C VAL A 58 7.84 3.72 -8.09
N CYS A 59 7.35 2.87 -9.00
CA CYS A 59 8.16 2.29 -10.08
C CYS A 59 7.40 2.36 -11.42
N PRO A 60 7.10 3.57 -11.93
CA PRO A 60 6.43 3.67 -13.22
C PRO A 60 7.27 3.06 -14.34
N LYS A 61 6.62 2.42 -15.30
CA LYS A 61 7.30 1.74 -16.41
C LYS A 61 8.23 2.65 -17.18
N GLU A 62 7.81 3.88 -17.44
CA GLU A 62 8.59 4.86 -18.19
C GLU A 62 9.85 5.27 -17.44
N VAL A 63 9.81 5.31 -16.12
CA VAL A 63 10.98 5.63 -15.29
C VAL A 63 11.99 4.49 -15.30
N ILE A 64 11.49 3.25 -15.24
CA ILE A 64 12.32 2.05 -15.33
C ILE A 64 12.96 1.96 -16.72
N ALA A 65 12.18 2.17 -17.77
CA ALA A 65 12.68 2.14 -19.14
C ALA A 65 13.76 3.17 -19.39
N ALA A 66 13.65 4.34 -18.77
CA ALA A 66 14.65 5.39 -18.86
C ALA A 66 15.85 5.15 -17.93
N LYS A 67 15.82 4.10 -17.11
CA LYS A 67 16.87 3.78 -16.12
C LYS A 67 17.10 4.93 -15.13
N ASN A 68 16.06 5.68 -14.83
CA ASN A 68 16.13 6.82 -13.92
C ASN A 68 15.94 6.35 -12.48
N TRP A 69 16.97 5.73 -11.91
CA TRP A 69 16.92 5.15 -10.57
C TRP A 69 16.79 6.21 -9.47
N GLU A 70 17.30 7.40 -9.70
CA GLU A 70 17.16 8.51 -8.77
C GLU A 70 15.69 8.89 -8.59
N LYS A 71 14.95 8.87 -9.68
CA LYS A 71 13.50 9.16 -9.64
C LYS A 71 12.76 8.12 -8.82
N ILE A 72 13.14 6.84 -8.94
CA ILE A 72 12.54 5.78 -8.15
C ILE A 72 12.82 5.99 -6.67
N THR A 73 14.05 6.33 -6.31
CA THR A 73 14.42 6.63 -4.92
C THR A 73 13.58 7.79 -4.38
N GLU A 74 13.40 8.83 -5.17
CA GLU A 74 12.61 9.99 -4.81
C GLU A 74 11.14 9.62 -4.59
N LEU A 75 10.57 8.80 -5.49
CA LEU A 75 9.19 8.35 -5.37
C LEU A 75 8.99 7.49 -4.11
N CYS A 76 9.94 6.63 -3.79
CA CYS A 76 9.88 5.82 -2.58
C CYS A 76 9.96 6.69 -1.31
N ARG A 77 10.81 7.70 -1.33
CA ARG A 77 10.93 8.64 -0.22
C ARG A 77 9.64 9.41 -0.02
N ASP A 78 9.03 9.88 -1.10
CA ASP A 78 7.75 10.58 -1.06
C ASP A 78 6.64 9.67 -0.54
N ALA A 79 6.65 8.39 -0.92
CA ALA A 79 5.68 7.42 -0.44
C ALA A 79 5.80 7.23 1.08
N ARG A 80 7.01 7.16 1.61
CA ARG A 80 7.21 7.02 3.06
C ARG A 80 6.73 8.26 3.81
N ARG A 81 6.96 9.44 3.27
CA ARG A 81 6.45 10.68 3.86
C ARG A 81 4.93 10.71 3.85
N ALA A 82 4.32 10.34 2.73
CA ALA A 82 2.87 10.31 2.60
C ALA A 82 2.25 9.31 3.59
N ALA A 83 2.95 8.22 3.88
CA ALA A 83 2.52 7.23 4.86
C ALA A 83 2.72 7.69 6.31
N GLY A 84 3.38 8.82 6.52
CA GLY A 84 3.67 9.32 7.85
C GLY A 84 4.91 8.71 8.50
N LYS A 85 5.80 8.13 7.69
CA LYS A 85 7.04 7.52 8.16
C LYS A 85 8.21 8.43 7.83
N ASP A 86 9.08 8.66 8.79
CA ASP A 86 10.32 9.37 8.56
C ASP A 86 11.41 8.40 8.12
N LEU A 87 12.29 8.89 7.28
CA LEU A 87 13.43 8.10 6.82
C LEU A 87 14.63 8.25 7.73
#